data_a28ddb175afbefaedf4432ee90d1265a
#
_entry.id   a28ddb175afbefaedf4432ee90d1265a
#
_cell.length_a   1.000
_cell.length_b   1.000
_cell.length_c   1.000
_cell.angle_alpha   90.00
_cell.angle_beta   90.00
_cell.angle_gamma   90.00
#
_symmetry.space_group_name_H-M   'P 1'
#
loop_
_entity.id
_entity.type
_entity.pdbx_description
1 polymer ?
#
loop_
_entity_poly.entity_id
_entity_poly.type
_entity_poly.pdbx_seq_one_letter_code
_entity_poly.pdbx_strand_id
1 'polypeptide(L)'
;MKYISPGGWFSLEYPVLWREFEDAEESFLFYDPDNWSGNFRISAYKDEAKDYGKQCIDFELKENSSASPVKVGSWDCAYSSETFQEEGTWYTSHFWVIGKGNLSFECSFTLPKGGDKSVAEEIIRSLEIREDGKNYPKEIIPIRILEIGEVNTAFEWASTTIKKLLTKDFTSQEEDIEKIQEVMDSGRFQPQQRMAWESFGIAFGTILVNEMEGMEWVTVVDGSKEYAALQFVGSDLLIDPAALVFEKVKKKLPCELKAEFRRIKREAEAVLDDLKN
;
A
#
# COMPACT_ATOMS: atom_id res chain seq x y z
N MET A 1 -6.26 8.61 -6.78
CA MET A 1 -6.18 7.34 -6.04
C MET A 1 -6.31 7.63 -4.55
N LYS A 2 -6.91 6.73 -3.77
CA LYS A 2 -6.98 6.87 -2.31
C LYS A 2 -5.81 6.15 -1.64
N TYR A 3 -5.27 6.77 -0.61
CA TYR A 3 -4.31 6.17 0.31
C TYR A 3 -4.89 6.17 1.73
N ILE A 4 -4.61 5.11 2.49
CA ILE A 4 -4.90 5.00 3.92
C ILE A 4 -3.60 4.59 4.58
N SER A 5 -3.15 5.35 5.57
CA SER A 5 -1.90 5.04 6.28
C SER A 5 -1.98 3.71 7.02
N PRO A 6 -0.86 3.00 7.21
CA PRO A 6 -0.81 1.86 8.11
C PRO A 6 -1.39 2.20 9.49
N GLY A 7 -2.18 1.28 10.04
CA GLY A 7 -2.93 1.51 11.28
C GLY A 7 -4.12 2.46 11.14
N GLY A 8 -4.42 2.95 9.94
CA GLY A 8 -5.62 3.73 9.65
C GLY A 8 -5.70 5.09 10.35
N TRP A 9 -4.58 5.79 10.53
CA TRP A 9 -4.56 7.10 11.21
C TRP A 9 -5.14 8.22 10.37
N PHE A 10 -4.87 8.19 9.06
CA PHE A 10 -5.35 9.17 8.10
C PHE A 10 -5.58 8.55 6.73
N SER A 11 -6.27 9.26 5.89
CA SER A 11 -6.36 8.98 4.46
C SER A 11 -6.15 10.26 3.65
N LEU A 12 -5.72 10.11 2.41
CA LEU A 12 -5.59 11.18 1.44
C LEU A 12 -5.89 10.68 0.03
N GLU A 13 -6.05 11.60 -0.91
CA GLU A 13 -6.16 11.31 -2.33
C GLU A 13 -4.93 11.87 -3.05
N TYR A 14 -4.39 11.09 -3.99
CA TYR A 14 -3.24 11.48 -4.81
C TYR A 14 -3.51 11.19 -6.30
N PRO A 15 -2.78 11.81 -7.24
CA PRO A 15 -3.01 11.64 -8.67
C PRO A 15 -2.91 10.18 -9.14
N VAL A 16 -3.72 9.81 -10.13
CA VAL A 16 -3.86 8.42 -10.61
C VAL A 16 -2.55 7.82 -11.14
N LEU A 17 -1.70 8.65 -11.75
CA LEU A 17 -0.41 8.21 -12.32
C LEU A 17 0.71 8.11 -11.27
N TRP A 18 0.50 8.67 -10.08
CA TRP A 18 1.49 8.62 -9.01
C TRP A 18 1.49 7.26 -8.33
N ARG A 19 2.62 6.95 -7.69
CA ARG A 19 2.82 5.72 -6.89
C ARG A 19 3.39 6.10 -5.54
N GLU A 20 3.14 5.24 -4.55
CA GLU A 20 3.82 5.28 -3.26
C GLU A 20 5.22 4.65 -3.40
N PHE A 21 6.19 5.24 -2.73
CA PHE A 21 7.57 4.76 -2.67
C PHE A 21 8.02 4.67 -1.23
N GLU A 22 8.99 3.76 -0.97
CA GLU A 22 9.63 3.66 0.32
C GLU A 22 10.52 4.89 0.56
N ASP A 23 10.42 5.43 1.78
CA ASP A 23 11.22 6.58 2.19
C ASP A 23 11.83 6.32 3.58
N ALA A 24 11.03 6.43 4.67
CA ALA A 24 11.46 6.18 6.03
C ALA A 24 10.25 5.76 6.89
N GLU A 25 10.51 5.27 8.12
CA GLU A 25 9.46 5.02 9.09
C GLU A 25 8.56 6.26 9.28
N GLU A 26 7.25 6.05 9.28
CA GLU A 26 6.23 7.09 9.44
C GLU A 26 6.24 8.20 8.36
N SER A 27 6.95 7.97 7.23
CA SER A 27 7.06 8.88 6.11
C SER A 27 6.69 8.19 4.81
N PHE A 28 5.78 8.82 4.04
CA PHE A 28 5.23 8.27 2.81
C PHE A 28 5.53 9.22 1.66
N LEU A 29 6.12 8.69 0.58
CA LEU A 29 6.57 9.43 -0.59
C LEU A 29 5.74 9.07 -1.80
N PHE A 30 5.24 10.09 -2.53
CA PHE A 30 4.41 9.92 -3.71
C PHE A 30 4.93 10.75 -4.88
N TYR A 31 5.07 10.16 -6.05
CA TYR A 31 5.37 10.85 -7.30
C TYR A 31 5.01 10.00 -8.53
N ASP A 32 5.03 10.62 -9.71
CA ASP A 32 4.90 9.94 -10.99
C ASP A 32 6.28 9.42 -11.43
N PRO A 33 6.50 8.10 -11.49
CA PRO A 33 7.79 7.54 -11.88
C PRO A 33 8.09 7.71 -13.39
N ASP A 34 7.06 7.83 -14.22
CA ASP A 34 7.20 7.92 -15.67
C ASP A 34 7.36 9.35 -16.16
N ASN A 35 6.80 10.31 -15.42
CA ASN A 35 6.83 11.74 -15.77
C ASN A 35 6.97 12.60 -14.51
N TRP A 36 8.18 12.59 -13.92
CA TRP A 36 8.44 13.28 -12.67
C TRP A 36 8.21 14.80 -12.78
N SER A 37 7.28 15.31 -12.01
CA SER A 37 6.93 16.73 -11.93
C SER A 37 7.06 17.30 -10.52
N GLY A 38 7.57 16.52 -9.61
CA GLY A 38 7.76 16.77 -8.19
C GLY A 38 7.41 15.55 -7.38
N ASN A 39 7.84 15.54 -6.13
CA ASN A 39 7.55 14.48 -5.17
C ASN A 39 6.93 15.05 -3.90
N PHE A 40 5.80 14.46 -3.51
CA PHE A 40 5.08 14.78 -2.28
C PHE A 40 5.44 13.77 -1.20
N ARG A 41 5.83 14.28 -0.03
CA ARG A 41 6.08 13.49 1.16
C ARG A 41 5.14 13.92 2.27
N ILE A 42 4.67 12.97 3.07
CA ILE A 42 3.93 13.22 4.29
C ILE A 42 4.48 12.33 5.41
N SER A 43 4.83 12.94 6.54
CA SER A 43 5.17 12.27 7.79
C SER A 43 4.07 12.54 8.80
N ALA A 44 3.67 11.52 9.55
CA ALA A 44 2.58 11.61 10.52
C ALA A 44 3.09 11.29 11.93
N TYR A 45 2.76 12.14 12.88
CA TYR A 45 3.18 12.02 14.29
C TYR A 45 1.97 12.05 15.19
N LYS A 46 2.01 11.24 16.25
CA LYS A 46 0.96 11.17 17.27
C LYS A 46 1.57 11.33 18.65
N ASP A 47 0.93 12.13 19.51
CA ASP A 47 1.33 12.33 20.90
C ASP A 47 0.14 12.16 21.84
N GLU A 48 0.39 12.06 23.15
CA GLU A 48 -0.67 11.99 24.17
C GLU A 48 -1.34 13.35 24.41
N ALA A 49 -0.66 14.46 24.11
CA ALA A 49 -1.18 15.81 24.26
C ALA A 49 -2.33 16.07 23.27
N LYS A 50 -3.50 16.46 23.80
CA LYS A 50 -4.73 16.65 23.00
C LYS A 50 -4.65 17.79 21.98
N ASP A 51 -3.71 18.70 22.15
CA ASP A 51 -3.47 19.86 21.29
C ASP A 51 -2.10 19.79 20.59
N TYR A 52 -1.48 18.60 20.53
CA TYR A 52 -0.17 18.39 19.95
C TYR A 52 -0.05 18.96 18.53
N GLY A 53 -1.03 18.67 17.67
CA GLY A 53 -1.02 19.18 16.32
C GLY A 53 -0.96 20.71 16.23
N LYS A 54 -1.67 21.42 17.14
CA LYS A 54 -1.58 22.87 17.23
C LYS A 54 -0.23 23.33 17.76
N GLN A 55 0.33 22.64 18.73
CA GLN A 55 1.66 22.96 19.28
C GLN A 55 2.75 22.88 18.19
N CYS A 56 2.67 21.87 17.31
CA CYS A 56 3.62 21.74 16.19
C CYS A 56 3.52 22.93 15.20
N ILE A 57 2.30 23.36 14.86
CA ILE A 57 2.09 24.55 14.00
C ILE A 57 2.65 25.81 14.69
N ASP A 58 2.30 26.06 15.96
CA ASP A 58 2.74 27.22 16.72
C ASP A 58 4.28 27.23 16.88
N PHE A 59 4.89 26.04 17.06
CA PHE A 59 6.34 25.87 17.15
C PHE A 59 7.03 26.25 15.83
N GLU A 60 6.54 25.70 14.70
CA GLU A 60 7.10 26.02 13.37
C GLU A 60 7.02 27.51 13.08
N LEU A 61 5.86 28.14 13.32
CA LEU A 61 5.69 29.58 13.11
C LEU A 61 6.60 30.45 13.98
N LYS A 62 6.99 29.96 15.17
CA LYS A 62 7.87 30.67 16.08
C LYS A 62 9.36 30.49 15.74
N GLU A 63 9.77 29.26 15.46
CA GLU A 63 11.20 28.91 15.32
C GLU A 63 11.70 29.12 13.88
N ASN A 64 10.82 28.99 12.87
CA ASN A 64 11.19 29.20 11.47
C ASN A 64 10.75 30.59 10.98
N SER A 65 11.72 31.49 10.88
CA SER A 65 11.46 32.88 10.46
C SER A 65 10.91 33.01 9.00
N SER A 66 11.04 31.96 8.19
CA SER A 66 10.46 31.91 6.83
C SER A 66 9.04 31.36 6.80
N ALA A 67 8.58 30.76 7.91
CA ALA A 67 7.23 30.23 8.01
C ALA A 67 6.18 31.32 8.16
N SER A 68 5.05 31.09 7.52
CA SER A 68 3.87 31.98 7.60
C SER A 68 2.59 31.16 7.75
N PRO A 69 1.58 31.68 8.45
CA PRO A 69 0.29 31.00 8.56
C PRO A 69 -0.44 31.04 7.22
N VAL A 70 -0.88 29.88 6.74
CA VAL A 70 -1.69 29.75 5.53
C VAL A 70 -2.86 28.82 5.78
N LYS A 71 -3.84 28.84 4.89
CA LYS A 71 -4.97 27.92 4.92
C LYS A 71 -5.01 27.09 3.62
N VAL A 72 -5.05 25.77 3.74
CA VAL A 72 -5.20 24.82 2.63
C VAL A 72 -6.47 24.01 2.83
N GLY A 73 -7.53 24.36 2.10
CA GLY A 73 -8.86 23.79 2.34
C GLY A 73 -9.38 24.11 3.75
N SER A 74 -9.62 23.08 4.55
CA SER A 74 -10.05 23.22 5.96
C SER A 74 -8.89 23.30 6.96
N TRP A 75 -7.64 23.12 6.49
CA TRP A 75 -6.45 23.00 7.36
C TRP A 75 -5.79 24.36 7.58
N ASP A 76 -5.55 24.71 8.83
CA ASP A 76 -4.63 25.77 9.20
C ASP A 76 -3.22 25.17 9.21
N CYS A 77 -2.26 25.83 8.55
CA CYS A 77 -0.90 25.33 8.34
C CYS A 77 0.14 26.38 8.68
N ALA A 78 1.31 25.96 9.15
CA ALA A 78 2.54 26.73 9.02
C ALA A 78 3.18 26.35 7.68
N TYR A 79 3.41 27.35 6.82
CA TYR A 79 3.99 27.13 5.49
C TYR A 79 5.29 27.88 5.33
N SER A 80 6.28 27.18 4.78
CA SER A 80 7.55 27.77 4.34
C SER A 80 7.99 27.19 2.99
N SER A 81 8.97 27.82 2.37
CA SER A 81 9.59 27.27 1.17
C SER A 81 11.05 27.68 1.08
N GLU A 82 11.85 26.82 0.48
CA GLU A 82 13.25 27.06 0.20
C GLU A 82 13.58 26.72 -1.25
N THR A 83 14.54 27.40 -1.82
CA THR A 83 15.06 27.14 -3.16
C THR A 83 16.51 26.75 -3.05
N PHE A 84 16.88 25.65 -3.67
CA PHE A 84 18.26 25.11 -3.66
C PHE A 84 18.66 24.62 -5.04
N GLN A 85 19.95 24.32 -5.19
CA GLN A 85 20.50 23.77 -6.43
C GLN A 85 21.12 22.43 -6.16
N GLU A 86 20.78 21.44 -6.98
CA GLU A 86 21.36 20.11 -6.96
C GLU A 86 21.73 19.72 -8.38
N GLU A 87 22.97 19.26 -8.59
CA GLU A 87 23.53 18.86 -9.89
C GLU A 87 23.28 19.89 -11.03
N GLY A 88 23.30 21.18 -10.70
CA GLY A 88 23.12 22.28 -11.66
C GLY A 88 21.65 22.64 -11.93
N THR A 89 20.71 21.89 -11.41
CA THR A 89 19.27 22.14 -11.54
C THR A 89 18.73 22.85 -10.30
N TRP A 90 17.88 23.87 -10.50
CA TRP A 90 17.24 24.57 -9.41
C TRP A 90 15.90 23.95 -9.05
N TYR A 91 15.69 23.71 -7.75
CA TYR A 91 14.48 23.17 -7.16
C TYR A 91 13.89 24.13 -6.14
N THR A 92 12.61 23.96 -5.87
CA THR A 92 11.92 24.58 -4.73
C THR A 92 11.25 23.48 -3.92
N SER A 93 11.53 23.43 -2.62
CA SER A 93 10.79 22.64 -1.66
C SER A 93 9.80 23.51 -0.93
N HIS A 94 8.57 23.07 -0.88
CA HIS A 94 7.47 23.65 -0.13
C HIS A 94 7.20 22.79 1.08
N PHE A 95 6.96 23.39 2.24
CA PHE A 95 6.72 22.67 3.51
C PHE A 95 5.43 23.17 4.14
N TRP A 96 4.65 22.24 4.69
CA TRP A 96 3.45 22.52 5.46
C TRP A 96 3.49 21.69 6.73
N VAL A 97 3.42 22.36 7.90
CA VAL A 97 3.13 21.70 9.17
C VAL A 97 1.64 21.87 9.43
N ILE A 98 0.96 20.76 9.60
CA ILE A 98 -0.49 20.67 9.73
C ILE A 98 -0.79 19.89 11.01
N GLY A 99 -1.85 20.21 11.74
CA GLY A 99 -2.18 19.43 12.91
C GLY A 99 -3.62 19.61 13.38
N LYS A 100 -4.13 18.55 13.99
CA LYS A 100 -5.45 18.58 14.63
C LYS A 100 -5.51 17.56 15.76
N GLY A 101 -5.93 18.02 16.92
CA GLY A 101 -5.99 17.14 18.08
C GLY A 101 -4.59 16.68 18.47
N ASN A 102 -4.43 15.39 18.64
CA ASN A 102 -3.16 14.74 19.00
C ASN A 102 -2.30 14.28 17.81
N LEU A 103 -2.65 14.69 16.59
CA LEU A 103 -1.92 14.37 15.36
C LEU A 103 -1.29 15.61 14.75
N SER A 104 -0.06 15.46 14.26
CA SER A 104 0.65 16.42 13.43
C SER A 104 1.12 15.75 12.14
N PHE A 105 1.12 16.51 11.05
CA PHE A 105 1.63 16.08 9.76
C PHE A 105 2.65 17.10 9.26
N GLU A 106 3.78 16.59 8.80
CA GLU A 106 4.76 17.35 8.05
C GLU A 106 4.67 16.94 6.58
N CYS A 107 4.22 17.88 5.74
CA CYS A 107 4.14 17.67 4.30
C CYS A 107 5.24 18.44 3.61
N SER A 108 5.89 17.84 2.63
CA SER A 108 6.80 18.53 1.74
C SER A 108 6.50 18.22 0.27
N PHE A 109 6.78 19.20 -0.59
CA PHE A 109 6.67 19.02 -2.03
C PHE A 109 7.87 19.67 -2.71
N THR A 110 8.72 18.84 -3.30
CA THR A 110 9.91 19.28 -4.02
C THR A 110 9.69 19.14 -5.52
N LEU A 111 9.92 20.24 -6.26
CA LEU A 111 9.72 20.29 -7.70
C LEU A 111 10.74 21.26 -8.35
N PRO A 112 10.90 21.26 -9.70
CA PRO A 112 11.73 22.24 -10.39
C PRO A 112 11.29 23.67 -10.07
N LYS A 113 12.26 24.57 -9.91
CA LYS A 113 12.00 25.98 -9.59
C LYS A 113 11.03 26.62 -10.58
N GLY A 114 9.98 27.24 -10.05
CA GLY A 114 8.93 27.87 -10.84
C GLY A 114 7.82 26.92 -11.28
N GLY A 115 7.87 25.65 -10.87
CA GLY A 115 6.76 24.72 -11.04
C GLY A 115 5.57 25.04 -10.15
N ASP A 116 4.43 24.38 -10.41
CA ASP A 116 3.16 24.61 -9.70
C ASP A 116 3.01 23.62 -8.53
N LYS A 117 2.76 24.13 -7.34
CA LYS A 117 2.53 23.37 -6.11
C LYS A 117 1.06 22.98 -5.89
N SER A 118 0.16 23.31 -6.80
CA SER A 118 -1.29 23.10 -6.63
C SER A 118 -1.64 21.64 -6.37
N VAL A 119 -0.94 20.70 -6.99
CA VAL A 119 -1.14 19.26 -6.79
C VAL A 119 -0.89 18.86 -5.32
N ALA A 120 0.15 19.40 -4.68
CA ALA A 120 0.42 19.16 -3.27
C ALA A 120 -0.67 19.76 -2.37
N GLU A 121 -1.15 20.96 -2.70
CA GLU A 121 -2.26 21.58 -1.97
C GLU A 121 -3.59 20.82 -2.16
N GLU A 122 -3.81 20.17 -3.30
CA GLU A 122 -4.96 19.27 -3.51
C GLU A 122 -4.86 18.00 -2.66
N ILE A 123 -3.68 17.40 -2.59
CA ILE A 123 -3.43 16.24 -1.71
C ILE A 123 -3.68 16.64 -0.25
N ILE A 124 -3.12 17.74 0.22
CA ILE A 124 -3.34 18.25 1.58
C ILE A 124 -4.82 18.56 1.84
N ARG A 125 -5.53 19.12 0.85
CA ARG A 125 -6.97 19.42 0.97
C ARG A 125 -7.80 18.16 1.16
N SER A 126 -7.38 17.04 0.59
CA SER A 126 -8.04 15.73 0.70
C SER A 126 -7.70 14.98 1.99
N LEU A 127 -6.72 15.46 2.76
CA LEU A 127 -6.28 14.80 4.00
C LEU A 127 -7.43 14.73 5.02
N GLU A 128 -7.71 13.52 5.48
CA GLU A 128 -8.72 13.23 6.51
C GLU A 128 -8.10 12.44 7.65
N ILE A 129 -8.32 12.90 8.88
CA ILE A 129 -8.00 12.11 10.08
C ILE A 129 -9.06 11.04 10.27
N ARG A 130 -8.62 9.81 10.43
CA ARG A 130 -9.50 8.68 10.75
C ARG A 130 -9.62 8.56 12.28
N GLU A 131 -10.84 8.52 12.76
CA GLU A 131 -11.13 8.53 14.19
C GLU A 131 -10.89 7.14 14.81
N ASP A 132 -10.12 7.09 15.89
CA ASP A 132 -9.90 5.87 16.64
C ASP A 132 -11.24 5.25 17.12
N GLY A 133 -11.40 3.95 16.90
CA GLY A 133 -12.61 3.21 17.30
C GLY A 133 -13.85 3.43 16.42
N LYS A 134 -13.77 4.27 15.39
CA LYS A 134 -14.84 4.39 14.40
C LYS A 134 -14.80 3.19 13.46
N ASN A 135 -15.96 2.61 13.22
CA ASN A 135 -16.08 1.52 12.26
C ASN A 135 -16.18 2.10 10.85
N TYR A 136 -15.14 1.89 10.06
CA TYR A 136 -15.13 2.21 8.64
C TYR A 136 -15.57 0.99 7.82
N PRO A 137 -16.27 1.16 6.69
CA PRO A 137 -16.55 0.05 5.80
C PRO A 137 -15.24 -0.56 5.29
N LYS A 138 -15.31 -1.79 4.79
CA LYS A 138 -14.17 -2.39 4.08
C LYS A 138 -13.79 -1.52 2.88
N GLU A 139 -12.52 -1.13 2.82
CA GLU A 139 -11.96 -0.32 1.75
C GLU A 139 -10.88 -1.11 1.02
N ILE A 140 -10.84 -0.95 -0.30
CA ILE A 140 -9.81 -1.52 -1.16
C ILE A 140 -9.05 -0.34 -1.78
N ILE A 141 -7.75 -0.32 -1.61
CA ILE A 141 -6.86 0.74 -2.09
C ILE A 141 -5.70 0.14 -2.89
N PRO A 142 -5.00 0.93 -3.72
CA PRO A 142 -3.75 0.47 -4.33
C PRO A 142 -2.84 -0.16 -3.28
N ILE A 143 -2.12 -1.22 -3.68
CA ILE A 143 -1.22 -1.89 -2.75
C ILE A 143 -0.17 -0.91 -2.23
N ARG A 144 0.00 -0.85 -0.91
CA ARG A 144 1.00 0.01 -0.26
C ARG A 144 2.37 -0.66 -0.25
N ILE A 145 3.41 0.13 -0.11
CA ILE A 145 4.79 -0.36 0.01
C ILE A 145 4.94 -1.37 1.16
N LEU A 146 4.23 -1.18 2.25
CA LEU A 146 4.25 -2.12 3.38
C LEU A 146 3.82 -3.52 2.95
N GLU A 147 2.66 -3.66 2.30
CA GLU A 147 2.15 -4.95 1.85
C GLU A 147 2.96 -5.51 0.69
N ILE A 148 3.56 -4.67 -0.17
CA ILE A 148 4.53 -5.14 -1.19
C ILE A 148 5.71 -5.82 -0.51
N GLY A 149 6.27 -5.24 0.56
CA GLY A 149 7.35 -5.83 1.34
C GLY A 149 6.96 -7.18 1.96
N GLU A 150 5.75 -7.28 2.52
CA GLU A 150 5.22 -8.53 3.08
C GLU A 150 5.03 -9.61 2.00
N VAL A 151 4.43 -9.25 0.86
CA VAL A 151 4.26 -10.15 -0.30
C VAL A 151 5.62 -10.64 -0.79
N ASN A 152 6.60 -9.77 -0.99
CA ASN A 152 7.94 -10.14 -1.45
C ASN A 152 8.63 -11.08 -0.46
N THR A 153 8.59 -10.78 0.84
CA THR A 153 9.18 -11.62 1.89
C THR A 153 8.57 -13.02 1.91
N ALA A 154 7.24 -13.10 1.85
CA ALA A 154 6.51 -14.37 1.84
C ALA A 154 6.80 -15.17 0.55
N PHE A 155 6.85 -14.51 -0.59
CA PHE A 155 7.19 -15.10 -1.89
C PHE A 155 8.62 -15.65 -1.91
N GLU A 156 9.61 -14.89 -1.45
CA GLU A 156 11.01 -15.33 -1.37
C GLU A 156 11.16 -16.54 -0.47
N TRP A 157 10.48 -16.56 0.66
CA TRP A 157 10.48 -17.71 1.55
C TRP A 157 9.89 -18.96 0.86
N ALA A 158 8.75 -18.84 0.19
CA ALA A 158 8.09 -19.96 -0.48
C ALA A 158 8.93 -20.49 -1.65
N SER A 159 9.40 -19.63 -2.53
CA SER A 159 10.22 -20.00 -3.69
C SER A 159 11.53 -20.67 -3.30
N THR A 160 12.21 -20.12 -2.28
CA THR A 160 13.45 -20.72 -1.72
C THR A 160 13.17 -22.09 -1.10
N THR A 161 12.05 -22.22 -0.39
CA THR A 161 11.64 -23.49 0.23
C THR A 161 11.33 -24.55 -0.82
N ILE A 162 10.60 -24.20 -1.89
CA ILE A 162 10.29 -25.09 -3.01
C ILE A 162 11.60 -25.54 -3.69
N LYS A 163 12.47 -24.61 -4.03
CA LYS A 163 13.77 -24.91 -4.63
C LYS A 163 14.61 -25.85 -3.76
N LYS A 164 14.66 -25.61 -2.47
CA LYS A 164 15.43 -26.44 -1.50
C LYS A 164 14.87 -27.85 -1.37
N LEU A 165 13.55 -28.00 -1.38
CA LEU A 165 12.89 -29.30 -1.13
C LEU A 165 12.77 -30.15 -2.40
N LEU A 166 12.52 -29.54 -3.54
CA LEU A 166 12.29 -30.24 -4.81
C LEU A 166 13.51 -30.24 -5.73
N THR A 167 14.52 -29.39 -5.46
CA THR A 167 15.66 -29.16 -6.38
C THR A 167 15.18 -28.69 -7.77
N LYS A 168 14.08 -27.95 -7.80
CA LYS A 168 13.45 -27.39 -9.00
C LYS A 168 13.40 -25.86 -8.89
N ASP A 169 13.61 -25.15 -9.99
CA ASP A 169 13.41 -23.69 -10.02
C ASP A 169 11.91 -23.36 -9.95
N PHE A 170 11.62 -22.18 -9.40
CA PHE A 170 10.28 -21.62 -9.30
C PHE A 170 10.23 -20.32 -10.13
N THR A 171 9.38 -20.30 -11.14
CA THR A 171 9.30 -19.22 -12.14
C THR A 171 8.00 -18.44 -12.09
N SER A 172 7.11 -18.80 -11.14
CA SER A 172 5.78 -18.19 -10.93
C SER A 172 4.86 -18.30 -12.16
N GLN A 173 4.94 -19.42 -12.89
CA GLN A 173 4.06 -19.76 -13.99
C GLN A 173 3.06 -20.85 -13.58
N GLU A 174 2.03 -21.11 -14.41
CA GLU A 174 0.97 -22.09 -14.11
C GLU A 174 1.52 -23.49 -13.72
N GLU A 175 2.61 -23.93 -14.36
CA GLU A 175 3.24 -25.22 -14.03
C GLU A 175 3.82 -25.29 -12.61
N ASP A 176 4.12 -24.14 -11.99
CA ASP A 176 4.64 -24.10 -10.64
C ASP A 176 3.57 -24.37 -9.56
N ILE A 177 2.30 -24.36 -9.93
CA ILE A 177 1.20 -24.75 -9.04
C ILE A 177 1.40 -26.17 -8.51
N GLU A 178 1.86 -27.08 -9.38
CA GLU A 178 2.14 -28.46 -9.00
C GLU A 178 3.32 -28.55 -8.01
N LYS A 179 4.32 -27.67 -8.14
CA LYS A 179 5.46 -27.63 -7.20
C LYS A 179 5.02 -27.13 -5.82
N ILE A 180 4.17 -26.11 -5.75
CA ILE A 180 3.58 -25.66 -4.48
C ILE A 180 2.80 -26.81 -3.84
N GLN A 181 1.92 -27.47 -4.62
CA GLN A 181 1.09 -28.56 -4.14
C GLN A 181 1.94 -29.73 -3.62
N GLU A 182 3.00 -30.14 -4.36
CA GLU A 182 3.94 -31.22 -3.96
C GLU A 182 4.58 -30.91 -2.60
N VAL A 183 4.98 -29.64 -2.36
CA VAL A 183 5.57 -29.23 -1.08
C VAL A 183 4.52 -29.21 0.02
N MET A 184 3.32 -28.68 -0.25
CA MET A 184 2.21 -28.66 0.71
C MET A 184 1.84 -30.08 1.16
N ASP A 185 1.78 -31.04 0.24
CA ASP A 185 1.37 -32.44 0.49
C ASP A 185 2.50 -33.30 1.07
N SER A 186 3.72 -32.77 1.15
CA SER A 186 4.89 -33.51 1.66
C SER A 186 4.82 -33.91 3.14
N GLY A 187 3.84 -33.38 3.89
CA GLY A 187 3.69 -33.60 5.33
C GLY A 187 4.78 -32.91 6.18
N ARG A 188 5.63 -32.09 5.58
CA ARG A 188 6.73 -31.39 6.28
C ARG A 188 6.25 -30.21 7.12
N PHE A 189 5.10 -29.63 6.78
CA PHE A 189 4.54 -28.44 7.44
C PHE A 189 3.33 -28.83 8.28
N GLN A 190 3.36 -28.42 9.55
CA GLN A 190 2.24 -28.64 10.45
C GLN A 190 1.16 -27.53 10.23
N PRO A 191 -0.14 -27.85 10.43
CA PRO A 191 -1.22 -26.86 10.23
C PRO A 191 -1.07 -25.56 11.04
N GLN A 192 -0.32 -25.60 12.15
CA GLN A 192 -0.08 -24.45 13.03
C GLN A 192 1.02 -23.51 12.50
N GLN A 193 1.80 -23.94 11.52
CA GLN A 193 2.85 -23.13 10.90
C GLN A 193 2.24 -22.11 9.91
N ARG A 194 1.46 -21.18 10.46
CA ARG A 194 0.66 -20.21 9.72
C ARG A 194 1.47 -19.51 8.62
N MET A 195 2.63 -18.96 8.97
CA MET A 195 3.51 -18.27 8.03
C MET A 195 3.84 -19.11 6.79
N ALA A 196 4.12 -20.40 6.96
CA ALA A 196 4.44 -21.27 5.82
C ALA A 196 3.26 -21.40 4.86
N TRP A 197 2.05 -21.62 5.38
CA TRP A 197 0.85 -21.77 4.58
C TRP A 197 0.43 -20.48 3.89
N GLU A 198 0.54 -19.34 4.59
CA GLU A 198 0.30 -18.03 4.00
C GLU A 198 1.32 -17.73 2.89
N SER A 199 2.60 -18.05 3.09
CA SER A 199 3.63 -17.88 2.06
C SER A 199 3.37 -18.72 0.81
N PHE A 200 2.89 -19.97 0.96
CA PHE A 200 2.45 -20.76 -0.20
C PHE A 200 1.24 -20.15 -0.90
N GLY A 201 0.31 -19.55 -0.13
CA GLY A 201 -0.80 -18.78 -0.68
C GLY A 201 -0.33 -17.58 -1.48
N ILE A 202 0.63 -16.82 -0.96
CA ILE A 202 1.22 -15.66 -1.66
C ILE A 202 1.94 -16.10 -2.95
N ALA A 203 2.72 -17.19 -2.92
CA ALA A 203 3.36 -17.74 -4.11
C ALA A 203 2.31 -18.15 -5.18
N PHE A 204 1.21 -18.76 -4.76
CA PHE A 204 0.07 -19.05 -5.63
C PHE A 204 -0.58 -17.76 -6.17
N GLY A 205 -0.76 -16.74 -5.33
CA GLY A 205 -1.26 -15.42 -5.72
C GLY A 205 -0.39 -14.75 -6.79
N THR A 206 0.93 -14.88 -6.67
CA THR A 206 1.86 -14.34 -7.69
C THR A 206 1.69 -15.04 -9.05
N ILE A 207 1.41 -16.36 -9.06
CA ILE A 207 1.08 -17.07 -10.30
C ILE A 207 -0.23 -16.53 -10.90
N LEU A 208 -1.25 -16.26 -10.08
CA LEU A 208 -2.51 -15.68 -10.57
C LEU A 208 -2.30 -14.33 -11.26
N VAL A 209 -1.45 -13.47 -10.68
CA VAL A 209 -1.11 -12.16 -11.29
C VAL A 209 -0.38 -12.35 -12.62
N ASN A 210 0.56 -13.27 -12.70
CA ASN A 210 1.35 -13.51 -13.91
C ASN A 210 0.53 -14.14 -15.05
N GLU A 211 -0.47 -14.95 -14.72
CA GLU A 211 -1.25 -15.74 -15.69
C GLU A 211 -2.58 -15.09 -16.08
N MET A 212 -3.02 -14.06 -15.36
CA MET A 212 -4.31 -13.43 -15.58
C MET A 212 -4.16 -11.91 -15.74
N GLU A 213 -4.18 -11.45 -16.98
CA GLU A 213 -4.18 -10.03 -17.30
C GLU A 213 -5.36 -9.33 -16.60
N GLY A 214 -5.08 -8.25 -15.88
CA GLY A 214 -6.05 -7.52 -15.06
C GLY A 214 -6.18 -8.01 -13.60
N MET A 215 -5.44 -9.05 -13.20
CA MET A 215 -5.32 -9.42 -11.79
C MET A 215 -4.18 -8.63 -11.16
N GLU A 216 -4.46 -7.87 -10.11
CA GLU A 216 -3.46 -7.03 -9.44
C GLU A 216 -3.52 -7.15 -7.92
N TRP A 217 -2.38 -6.89 -7.29
CA TRP A 217 -2.30 -6.77 -5.84
C TRP A 217 -2.91 -5.46 -5.36
N VAL A 218 -3.70 -5.55 -4.29
CA VAL A 218 -4.33 -4.42 -3.61
C VAL A 218 -4.14 -4.54 -2.11
N THR A 219 -4.28 -3.44 -1.38
CA THR A 219 -4.42 -3.46 0.08
C THR A 219 -5.89 -3.42 0.45
N VAL A 220 -6.29 -4.33 1.31
CA VAL A 220 -7.63 -4.34 1.94
C VAL A 220 -7.50 -3.81 3.35
N VAL A 221 -8.32 -2.81 3.66
CA VAL A 221 -8.47 -2.25 5.01
C VAL A 221 -9.87 -2.58 5.50
N ASP A 222 -9.99 -3.47 6.49
CA ASP A 222 -11.26 -3.94 7.04
C ASP A 222 -11.26 -3.89 8.58
N GLY A 223 -11.73 -2.80 9.12
CA GLY A 223 -11.62 -2.50 10.54
C GLY A 223 -10.16 -2.33 10.97
N SER A 224 -9.68 -3.22 11.84
CA SER A 224 -8.27 -3.26 12.29
C SER A 224 -7.41 -4.25 11.49
N LYS A 225 -7.98 -4.87 10.46
CA LYS A 225 -7.25 -5.81 9.60
C LYS A 225 -6.80 -5.09 8.35
N GLU A 226 -5.53 -5.22 8.06
CA GLU A 226 -4.90 -4.72 6.85
C GLU A 226 -4.11 -5.87 6.24
N TYR A 227 -4.27 -6.10 4.94
CA TYR A 227 -3.61 -7.23 4.28
C TYR A 227 -3.58 -7.07 2.76
N ALA A 228 -2.60 -7.69 2.12
CA ALA A 228 -2.55 -7.81 0.67
C ALA A 228 -3.58 -8.81 0.16
N ALA A 229 -4.29 -8.44 -0.88
CA ALA A 229 -5.22 -9.30 -1.61
C ALA A 229 -5.06 -9.11 -3.12
N LEU A 230 -5.70 -9.95 -3.90
CA LEU A 230 -5.79 -9.82 -5.34
C LEU A 230 -7.16 -9.31 -5.72
N GLN A 231 -7.21 -8.30 -6.58
CA GLN A 231 -8.44 -7.82 -7.20
C GLN A 231 -8.33 -7.93 -8.71
N PHE A 232 -9.40 -8.39 -9.34
CA PHE A 232 -9.51 -8.31 -10.78
C PHE A 232 -10.04 -6.92 -11.17
N VAL A 233 -9.29 -6.20 -11.99
CA VAL A 233 -9.57 -4.79 -12.31
C VAL A 233 -10.99 -4.57 -12.80
N GLY A 234 -11.66 -3.56 -12.24
CA GLY A 234 -13.04 -3.19 -12.59
C GLY A 234 -14.13 -4.12 -12.05
N SER A 235 -13.80 -5.00 -11.08
CA SER A 235 -14.76 -5.95 -10.53
C SER A 235 -14.73 -6.09 -9.01
N ASP A 236 -15.72 -6.78 -8.47
CA ASP A 236 -15.78 -7.18 -7.06
C ASP A 236 -15.04 -8.50 -6.77
N LEU A 237 -14.39 -9.10 -7.78
CA LEU A 237 -13.60 -10.33 -7.58
C LEU A 237 -12.36 -10.01 -6.75
N LEU A 238 -12.44 -10.38 -5.48
CA LEU A 238 -11.39 -10.16 -4.48
C LEU A 238 -10.96 -11.50 -3.89
N ILE A 239 -9.68 -11.76 -3.86
CA ILE A 239 -9.10 -13.02 -3.38
C ILE A 239 -8.01 -12.69 -2.37
N ASP A 240 -8.10 -13.24 -1.18
CA ASP A 240 -7.00 -13.31 -0.22
C ASP A 240 -6.27 -14.65 -0.40
N PRO A 241 -5.16 -14.72 -1.15
CA PRO A 241 -4.50 -15.98 -1.45
C PRO A 241 -3.82 -16.58 -0.22
N ALA A 242 -3.37 -15.78 0.72
CA ALA A 242 -2.79 -16.24 1.98
C ALA A 242 -3.85 -16.94 2.83
N ALA A 243 -4.99 -16.27 3.06
CA ALA A 243 -6.10 -16.87 3.80
C ALA A 243 -6.71 -18.06 3.06
N LEU A 244 -6.79 -18.05 1.74
CA LEU A 244 -7.33 -19.16 0.94
C LEU A 244 -6.63 -20.47 1.26
N VAL A 245 -5.31 -20.47 1.32
CA VAL A 245 -4.52 -21.68 1.65
C VAL A 245 -4.59 -21.98 3.15
N PHE A 246 -4.25 -20.99 3.99
CA PHE A 246 -4.16 -21.21 5.43
C PHE A 246 -5.48 -21.66 6.06
N GLU A 247 -6.61 -21.04 5.71
CA GLU A 247 -7.92 -21.40 6.31
C GLU A 247 -8.38 -22.82 5.90
N LYS A 248 -8.08 -23.26 4.68
CA LYS A 248 -8.38 -24.63 4.27
C LYS A 248 -7.55 -25.62 5.06
N VAL A 249 -6.24 -25.41 5.20
CA VAL A 249 -5.35 -26.28 5.96
C VAL A 249 -5.77 -26.31 7.44
N LYS A 250 -6.02 -25.15 8.03
CA LYS A 250 -6.47 -25.02 9.43
C LYS A 250 -7.78 -25.79 9.69
N LYS A 251 -8.71 -25.73 8.75
CA LYS A 251 -10.00 -26.44 8.82
C LYS A 251 -9.92 -27.90 8.37
N LYS A 252 -8.75 -28.39 7.98
CA LYS A 252 -8.53 -29.72 7.41
C LYS A 252 -9.39 -30.01 6.18
N LEU A 253 -9.62 -28.97 5.37
CA LEU A 253 -10.32 -29.08 4.09
C LEU A 253 -9.33 -29.35 2.97
N PRO A 254 -9.74 -30.05 1.89
CA PRO A 254 -8.90 -30.19 0.70
C PRO A 254 -8.48 -28.83 0.15
N CYS A 255 -7.18 -28.68 -0.14
CA CYS A 255 -6.62 -27.47 -0.74
C CYS A 255 -5.91 -27.82 -2.05
N GLU A 256 -6.70 -27.97 -3.10
CA GLU A 256 -6.26 -28.33 -4.45
C GLU A 256 -6.02 -27.05 -5.27
N LEU A 257 -4.78 -26.59 -5.30
CA LEU A 257 -4.44 -25.28 -5.92
C LEU A 257 -4.79 -25.23 -7.41
N LYS A 258 -4.65 -26.33 -8.13
CA LYS A 258 -5.04 -26.37 -9.57
C LYS A 258 -6.54 -26.24 -9.79
N ALA A 259 -7.34 -26.75 -8.85
CA ALA A 259 -8.80 -26.55 -8.89
C ALA A 259 -9.17 -25.10 -8.56
N GLU A 260 -8.50 -24.50 -7.59
CA GLU A 260 -8.69 -23.08 -7.24
C GLU A 260 -8.27 -22.16 -8.41
N PHE A 261 -7.13 -22.42 -9.04
CA PHE A 261 -6.68 -21.68 -10.22
C PHE A 261 -7.76 -21.68 -11.33
N ARG A 262 -8.29 -22.86 -11.67
CA ARG A 262 -9.33 -22.99 -12.70
C ARG A 262 -10.63 -22.31 -12.28
N ARG A 263 -10.99 -22.33 -11.01
CA ARG A 263 -12.17 -21.61 -10.49
C ARG A 263 -12.00 -20.10 -10.66
N ILE A 264 -10.89 -19.57 -10.17
CA ILE A 264 -10.59 -18.13 -10.23
C ILE A 264 -10.50 -17.65 -11.68
N LYS A 265 -9.84 -18.42 -12.55
CA LYS A 265 -9.74 -18.08 -13.97
C LYS A 265 -11.11 -17.97 -14.63
N ARG A 266 -12.03 -18.91 -14.36
CA ARG A 266 -13.41 -18.83 -14.90
C ARG A 266 -14.18 -17.64 -14.36
N GLU A 267 -13.98 -17.28 -13.09
CA GLU A 267 -14.61 -16.11 -12.49
C GLU A 267 -14.10 -14.82 -13.14
N ALA A 268 -12.78 -14.72 -13.37
CA ALA A 268 -12.17 -13.58 -14.06
C ALA A 268 -12.64 -13.48 -15.54
N GLU A 269 -12.70 -14.62 -16.25
CA GLU A 269 -13.22 -14.66 -17.63
C GLU A 269 -14.70 -14.22 -17.70
N ALA A 270 -15.53 -14.62 -16.75
CA ALA A 270 -16.94 -14.18 -16.69
C ALA A 270 -17.05 -12.66 -16.48
N VAL A 271 -16.19 -12.07 -15.64
CA VAL A 271 -16.14 -10.61 -15.46
C VAL A 271 -15.77 -9.90 -16.76
N LEU A 272 -14.78 -10.42 -17.52
CA LEU A 272 -14.38 -9.83 -18.80
C LEU A 272 -15.51 -9.87 -19.83
N ASP A 273 -16.32 -10.92 -19.85
CA ASP A 273 -17.46 -11.04 -20.75
C ASP A 273 -18.58 -10.07 -20.37
N ASP A 274 -18.81 -9.84 -19.07
CA ASP A 274 -19.79 -8.87 -18.59
C ASP A 274 -19.36 -7.41 -18.89
N LEU A 275 -18.05 -7.11 -18.85
CA LEU A 275 -17.51 -5.77 -19.16
C LEU A 275 -17.55 -5.44 -20.66
N LYS A 276 -17.67 -6.45 -21.54
CA LYS A 276 -17.75 -6.28 -23.01
C LYS A 276 -19.18 -6.12 -23.51
N ASN A 277 -20.20 -6.40 -22.70
CA ASN A 277 -21.61 -6.29 -23.04
C ASN A 277 -22.24 -5.02 -22.48
#